data_abb948e6140f23c70bd0b5bf830e2296
#
_entry.id   abb948e6140f23c70bd0b5bf830e2296
#
_cell.length_a   1.000
_cell.length_b   1.000
_cell.length_c   1.000
_cell.angle_alpha   90.00
_cell.angle_beta   90.00
_cell.angle_gamma   90.00
#
_symmetry.space_group_name_H-M   'P 1'
#
loop_
_entity.id
_entity.type
_entity.pdbx_description
1 polymer ?
#
loop_
_entity_poly.entity_id
_entity_poly.type
_entity_poly.pdbx_seq_one_letter_code
_entity_poly.pdbx_strand_id
1 'polypeptide(L)'
;PSTQCLAGKRLAYVEPNSAAAQCTLDILSETPLEVVYSPTFSALPPAHYDMMLLGIAVTFREPLTMQHERLAKAVSMTDFLMLALPCHAQVNAEKLKQDGIGACLLKPLTPTRLLPALTEFCHHKQNTLLPVTDESKLAMTVMAVDDNPANLKLIGALLEDMVQHVELCDSGHQAVERAKQMPFDLILMDIQMPDMDGIRACELIHQLPHQQQTPVIAVTAHA
;
A
#
# COMPACT_ATOMS: atom_id res chain seq x y z
N PRO A 1 -0.88 -19.49 -7.27
CA PRO A 1 -1.87 -20.24 -6.50
C PRO A 1 -3.08 -20.54 -7.41
N SER A 2 -3.58 -21.78 -7.31
CA SER A 2 -4.74 -22.18 -8.13
C SER A 2 -5.99 -21.49 -7.60
N THR A 3 -6.68 -20.74 -8.45
CA THR A 3 -7.95 -20.06 -8.14
C THR A 3 -9.17 -21.00 -8.24
N GLN A 4 -8.96 -22.28 -8.54
CA GLN A 4 -10.05 -23.26 -8.67
C GLN A 4 -10.90 -23.42 -7.41
N CYS A 5 -10.31 -23.21 -6.22
CA CYS A 5 -11.04 -23.25 -4.95
C CYS A 5 -12.12 -22.16 -4.82
N LEU A 6 -12.07 -21.14 -5.67
CA LEU A 6 -13.02 -20.02 -5.71
C LEU A 6 -14.25 -20.31 -6.59
N ALA A 7 -14.28 -21.45 -7.30
CA ALA A 7 -15.37 -21.78 -8.19
C ALA A 7 -16.70 -21.91 -7.43
N GLY A 8 -17.73 -21.22 -7.92
CA GLY A 8 -19.05 -21.19 -7.30
C GLY A 8 -19.17 -20.34 -6.04
N LYS A 9 -18.11 -19.59 -5.67
CA LYS A 9 -18.13 -18.64 -4.56
C LYS A 9 -18.61 -17.28 -5.01
N ARG A 10 -19.35 -16.59 -4.14
CA ARG A 10 -19.91 -15.26 -4.38
C ARG A 10 -19.11 -14.20 -3.66
N LEU A 11 -18.58 -13.25 -4.41
CA LEU A 11 -17.86 -12.08 -3.89
C LEU A 11 -18.70 -10.82 -4.08
N ALA A 12 -19.04 -10.13 -2.99
CA ALA A 12 -19.54 -8.76 -3.04
C ALA A 12 -18.35 -7.80 -3.12
N TYR A 13 -18.32 -6.95 -4.14
CA TYR A 13 -17.28 -5.92 -4.28
C TYR A 13 -17.90 -4.52 -4.24
N VAL A 14 -17.48 -3.70 -3.29
CA VAL A 14 -17.96 -2.32 -3.12
C VAL A 14 -16.80 -1.35 -3.25
N GLU A 15 -16.85 -0.49 -4.27
CA GLU A 15 -15.83 0.54 -4.52
C GLU A 15 -16.47 1.76 -5.19
N PRO A 16 -16.47 2.93 -4.53
CA PRO A 16 -17.08 4.13 -5.10
C PRO A 16 -16.25 4.78 -6.21
N ASN A 17 -14.95 4.52 -6.26
CA ASN A 17 -14.09 5.02 -7.32
C ASN A 17 -14.19 4.11 -8.57
N SER A 18 -14.80 4.61 -9.63
CA SER A 18 -15.06 3.82 -10.84
C SER A 18 -13.79 3.32 -11.55
N ALA A 19 -12.72 4.10 -11.56
CA ALA A 19 -11.45 3.69 -12.17
C ALA A 19 -10.78 2.57 -11.35
N ALA A 20 -10.73 2.71 -10.03
CA ALA A 20 -10.22 1.67 -9.15
C ALA A 20 -11.09 0.40 -9.21
N ALA A 21 -12.41 0.57 -9.32
CA ALA A 21 -13.34 -0.54 -9.49
C ALA A 21 -13.06 -1.32 -10.77
N GLN A 22 -12.90 -0.63 -11.90
CA GLN A 22 -12.65 -1.29 -13.19
C GLN A 22 -11.36 -2.11 -13.17
N CYS A 23 -10.24 -1.53 -12.69
CA CYS A 23 -8.98 -2.25 -12.57
C CYS A 23 -9.10 -3.52 -11.72
N THR A 24 -9.86 -3.47 -10.63
CA THR A 24 -10.08 -4.63 -9.76
C THR A 24 -11.01 -5.66 -10.42
N LEU A 25 -12.05 -5.22 -11.10
CA LEU A 25 -12.97 -6.10 -11.83
C LEU A 25 -12.27 -6.85 -12.97
N ASP A 26 -11.32 -6.20 -13.65
CA ASP A 26 -10.50 -6.85 -14.68
C ASP A 26 -9.68 -8.01 -14.08
N ILE A 27 -9.09 -7.83 -12.90
CA ILE A 27 -8.39 -8.91 -12.19
C ILE A 27 -9.37 -10.03 -11.78
N LEU A 28 -10.54 -9.67 -11.25
CA LEU A 28 -11.54 -10.62 -10.78
C LEU A 28 -12.18 -11.41 -11.92
N SER A 29 -12.27 -10.84 -13.12
CA SER A 29 -12.80 -11.52 -14.32
C SER A 29 -11.98 -12.75 -14.74
N GLU A 30 -10.71 -12.81 -14.35
CA GLU A 30 -9.83 -13.97 -14.57
C GLU A 30 -10.02 -15.08 -13.53
N THR A 31 -10.91 -14.89 -12.56
CA THR A 31 -11.21 -15.86 -11.50
C THR A 31 -12.57 -16.53 -11.72
N PRO A 32 -12.80 -17.75 -11.21
CA PRO A 32 -14.08 -18.42 -11.30
C PRO A 32 -15.12 -17.96 -10.25
N LEU A 33 -14.99 -16.70 -9.76
CA LEU A 33 -15.89 -16.09 -8.78
C LEU A 33 -17.16 -15.54 -9.44
N GLU A 34 -18.27 -15.66 -8.74
CA GLU A 34 -19.47 -14.87 -9.04
C GLU A 34 -19.34 -13.49 -8.36
N VAL A 35 -19.00 -12.46 -9.13
CA VAL A 35 -18.75 -11.11 -8.58
C VAL A 35 -20.00 -10.24 -8.67
N VAL A 36 -20.43 -9.72 -7.53
CA VAL A 36 -21.51 -8.72 -7.42
C VAL A 36 -20.90 -7.38 -7.07
N TYR A 37 -20.75 -6.50 -8.06
CA TYR A 37 -20.21 -5.17 -7.87
C TYR A 37 -21.30 -4.15 -7.52
N SER A 38 -20.97 -3.23 -6.60
CA SER A 38 -21.79 -2.06 -6.31
C SER A 38 -20.89 -0.85 -5.99
N PRO A 39 -21.24 0.36 -6.49
CA PRO A 39 -20.49 1.58 -6.14
C PRO A 39 -20.68 2.00 -4.68
N THR A 40 -21.75 1.57 -4.04
CA THR A 40 -22.06 1.90 -2.64
C THR A 40 -22.54 0.67 -1.87
N PHE A 41 -22.26 0.64 -0.58
CA PHE A 41 -22.69 -0.46 0.28
C PHE A 41 -24.22 -0.56 0.37
N SER A 42 -24.93 0.57 0.34
CA SER A 42 -26.40 0.62 0.43
C SER A 42 -27.10 0.10 -0.82
N ALA A 43 -26.43 0.14 -1.98
CA ALA A 43 -26.98 -0.37 -3.22
C ALA A 43 -26.66 -1.87 -3.46
N LEU A 44 -25.88 -2.48 -2.57
CA LEU A 44 -25.60 -3.91 -2.63
C LEU A 44 -26.88 -4.71 -2.33
N PRO A 45 -27.24 -5.72 -3.12
CA PRO A 45 -28.37 -6.59 -2.83
C PRO A 45 -28.28 -7.22 -1.43
N PRO A 46 -29.36 -7.26 -0.66
CA PRO A 46 -29.38 -7.89 0.65
C PRO A 46 -29.33 -9.42 0.51
N ALA A 47 -28.13 -9.96 0.53
CA ALA A 47 -27.85 -11.38 0.42
C ALA A 47 -26.65 -11.73 1.31
N HIS A 48 -26.46 -13.03 1.58
CA HIS A 48 -25.24 -13.50 2.18
C HIS A 48 -24.21 -13.81 1.09
N TYR A 49 -22.97 -13.42 1.32
CA TYR A 49 -21.85 -13.60 0.39
C TYR A 49 -20.76 -14.45 1.05
N ASP A 50 -20.10 -15.31 0.28
CA ASP A 50 -18.96 -16.05 0.81
C ASP A 50 -17.82 -15.07 1.19
N MET A 51 -17.61 -14.05 0.37
CA MET A 51 -16.58 -13.02 0.58
C MET A 51 -17.13 -11.63 0.29
N MET A 52 -16.57 -10.64 0.95
CA MET A 52 -16.85 -9.23 0.66
C MET A 52 -15.54 -8.42 0.64
N LEU A 53 -15.36 -7.63 -0.41
CA LEU A 53 -14.25 -6.68 -0.55
C LEU A 53 -14.81 -5.27 -0.52
N LEU A 54 -14.49 -4.52 0.56
CA LEU A 54 -14.91 -3.13 0.73
C LEU A 54 -13.77 -2.17 0.43
N GLY A 55 -13.92 -1.36 -0.61
CA GLY A 55 -13.09 -0.20 -0.86
C GLY A 55 -13.38 0.90 0.15
N ILE A 56 -12.44 1.19 1.00
CA ILE A 56 -12.51 2.28 1.97
C ILE A 56 -11.85 3.52 1.39
N ALA A 57 -12.57 4.64 1.38
CA ALA A 57 -12.00 5.96 1.17
C ALA A 57 -11.76 6.57 2.55
N VAL A 58 -10.51 6.54 3.02
CA VAL A 58 -10.15 7.26 4.24
C VAL A 58 -9.89 8.71 3.82
N THR A 59 -10.83 9.59 4.13
CA THR A 59 -10.58 11.02 4.10
C THR A 59 -10.12 11.45 5.49
N PHE A 60 -9.32 12.51 5.58
CA PHE A 60 -8.90 13.10 6.87
C PHE A 60 -10.07 13.47 7.80
N ARG A 61 -11.31 13.42 7.29
CA ARG A 61 -12.54 13.81 8.00
C ARG A 61 -13.32 12.64 8.56
N GLU A 62 -13.09 11.40 8.13
CA GLU A 62 -13.82 10.22 8.63
C GLU A 62 -12.84 9.12 9.04
N PRO A 63 -12.43 9.08 10.31
CA PRO A 63 -11.65 7.97 10.83
C PRO A 63 -12.44 6.65 10.74
N LEU A 64 -11.74 5.53 10.59
CA LEU A 64 -12.33 4.17 10.54
C LEU A 64 -13.33 3.89 11.68
N THR A 65 -13.17 4.58 12.80
CA THR A 65 -14.08 4.47 13.97
C THR A 65 -15.52 4.92 13.70
N MET A 66 -15.77 5.83 12.75
CA MET A 66 -17.12 6.27 12.39
C MET A 66 -17.83 5.33 11.40
N GLN A 67 -17.14 4.29 10.92
CA GLN A 67 -17.70 3.30 10.00
C GLN A 67 -18.14 2.00 10.71
N HIS A 68 -18.16 1.98 12.04
CA HIS A 68 -18.48 0.77 12.84
C HIS A 68 -19.81 0.10 12.45
N GLU A 69 -20.89 0.86 12.29
CA GLU A 69 -22.18 0.28 11.91
C GLU A 69 -22.14 -0.37 10.52
N ARG A 70 -21.44 0.27 9.59
CA ARG A 70 -21.28 -0.24 8.23
C ARG A 70 -20.43 -1.51 8.21
N LEU A 71 -19.35 -1.53 8.98
CA LEU A 71 -18.48 -2.71 9.10
C LEU A 71 -19.20 -3.85 9.82
N ALA A 72 -19.90 -3.59 10.92
CA ALA A 72 -20.70 -4.60 11.63
C ALA A 72 -21.76 -5.22 10.71
N LYS A 73 -22.45 -4.41 9.90
CA LYS A 73 -23.39 -4.90 8.92
C LYS A 73 -22.72 -5.71 7.82
N ALA A 74 -21.55 -5.29 7.33
CA ALA A 74 -20.78 -6.03 6.34
C ALA A 74 -20.36 -7.40 6.88
N VAL A 75 -19.82 -7.46 8.10
CA VAL A 75 -19.44 -8.72 8.77
C VAL A 75 -20.64 -9.67 8.89
N SER A 76 -21.86 -9.17 9.17
CA SER A 76 -23.04 -10.02 9.25
C SER A 76 -23.53 -10.57 7.90
N MET A 77 -23.06 -10.02 6.79
CA MET A 77 -23.47 -10.39 5.42
C MET A 77 -22.46 -11.30 4.71
N THR A 78 -21.31 -11.58 5.32
CA THR A 78 -20.26 -12.37 4.68
C THR A 78 -19.54 -13.29 5.64
N ASP A 79 -19.00 -14.39 5.15
CA ASP A 79 -18.12 -15.28 5.92
C ASP A 79 -16.69 -14.73 6.00
N PHE A 80 -16.28 -13.89 5.04
CA PHE A 80 -14.93 -13.34 4.97
C PHE A 80 -14.93 -11.90 4.44
N LEU A 81 -14.72 -10.94 5.34
CA LEU A 81 -14.66 -9.52 5.00
C LEU A 81 -13.20 -9.08 4.75
N MET A 82 -12.97 -8.51 3.58
CA MET A 82 -11.70 -7.88 3.20
C MET A 82 -11.89 -6.36 3.07
N LEU A 83 -10.93 -5.59 3.56
CA LEU A 83 -10.88 -4.14 3.37
C LEU A 83 -9.79 -3.77 2.37
N ALA A 84 -10.13 -2.95 1.38
CA ALA A 84 -9.16 -2.29 0.51
C ALA A 84 -8.95 -0.86 1.00
N LEU A 85 -7.78 -0.59 1.55
CA LEU A 85 -7.41 0.65 2.23
C LEU A 85 -6.46 1.49 1.37
N PRO A 86 -6.49 2.83 1.47
CA PRO A 86 -5.44 3.67 0.90
C PRO A 86 -4.07 3.34 1.52
N CYS A 87 -2.99 3.53 0.76
CA CYS A 87 -1.63 3.23 1.20
C CYS A 87 -1.17 3.99 2.46
N HIS A 88 -1.81 5.13 2.77
CA HIS A 88 -1.53 5.95 3.96
C HIS A 88 -2.46 5.66 5.15
N ALA A 89 -3.31 4.64 5.07
CA ALA A 89 -4.23 4.29 6.16
C ALA A 89 -3.46 3.64 7.32
N GLN A 90 -3.41 4.34 8.45
CA GLN A 90 -2.92 3.73 9.70
C GLN A 90 -3.99 2.79 10.26
N VAL A 91 -3.66 1.53 10.40
CA VAL A 91 -4.60 0.48 10.79
C VAL A 91 -4.08 -0.28 12.00
N ASN A 92 -4.90 -0.40 13.03
CA ASN A 92 -4.59 -1.29 14.14
C ASN A 92 -5.10 -2.70 13.80
N ALA A 93 -4.16 -3.60 13.45
CA ALA A 93 -4.47 -4.96 13.04
C ALA A 93 -5.22 -5.77 14.10
N GLU A 94 -4.90 -5.59 15.40
CA GLU A 94 -5.59 -6.28 16.49
C GLU A 94 -7.05 -5.86 16.62
N LYS A 95 -7.33 -4.56 16.44
CA LYS A 95 -8.69 -4.04 16.49
C LYS A 95 -9.52 -4.53 15.31
N LEU A 96 -8.96 -4.57 14.11
CA LEU A 96 -9.64 -5.11 12.94
C LEU A 96 -9.98 -6.60 13.11
N LYS A 97 -9.10 -7.35 13.77
CA LYS A 97 -9.36 -8.73 14.15
C LYS A 97 -10.59 -8.88 15.03
N GLN A 98 -10.64 -8.08 16.08
CA GLN A 98 -11.78 -8.06 17.02
C GLN A 98 -13.08 -7.67 16.33
N ASP A 99 -13.00 -6.82 15.30
CA ASP A 99 -14.14 -6.37 14.50
C ASP A 99 -14.56 -7.40 13.41
N GLY A 100 -13.94 -8.57 13.35
CA GLY A 100 -14.31 -9.66 12.42
C GLY A 100 -13.83 -9.46 10.98
N ILE A 101 -12.79 -8.64 10.76
CA ILE A 101 -12.23 -8.40 9.43
C ILE A 101 -11.19 -9.49 9.13
N GLY A 102 -11.38 -10.20 8.01
CA GLY A 102 -10.55 -11.32 7.60
C GLY A 102 -9.22 -10.92 6.97
N ALA A 103 -9.19 -9.84 6.18
CA ALA A 103 -7.95 -9.35 5.56
C ALA A 103 -8.00 -7.86 5.28
N CYS A 104 -6.81 -7.22 5.21
CA CYS A 104 -6.65 -5.85 4.77
C CYS A 104 -5.66 -5.79 3.61
N LEU A 105 -6.05 -5.11 2.54
CA LEU A 105 -5.27 -4.94 1.33
C LEU A 105 -5.03 -3.46 1.08
N LEU A 106 -3.81 -3.08 0.75
CA LEU A 106 -3.50 -1.70 0.39
C LEU A 106 -3.78 -1.45 -1.10
N LYS A 107 -4.41 -0.32 -1.41
CA LYS A 107 -4.60 0.15 -2.79
C LYS A 107 -3.28 0.72 -3.34
N PRO A 108 -2.99 0.54 -4.65
CA PRO A 108 -3.81 -0.13 -5.65
C PRO A 108 -3.81 -1.65 -5.48
N LEU A 109 -4.96 -2.27 -5.76
CA LEU A 109 -5.08 -3.73 -5.75
C LEU A 109 -4.41 -4.30 -7.00
N THR A 110 -3.45 -5.19 -6.78
CA THR A 110 -2.74 -5.92 -7.84
C THR A 110 -3.10 -7.40 -7.81
N PRO A 111 -2.94 -8.15 -8.92
CA PRO A 111 -3.15 -9.60 -8.92
C PRO A 111 -2.34 -10.33 -7.83
N THR A 112 -1.10 -9.89 -7.61
CA THR A 112 -0.18 -10.47 -6.62
C THR A 112 -0.62 -10.30 -5.17
N ARG A 113 -1.44 -9.29 -4.88
CA ARG A 113 -2.00 -9.03 -3.55
C ARG A 113 -3.42 -9.58 -3.40
N LEU A 114 -4.25 -9.39 -4.41
CA LEU A 114 -5.67 -9.76 -4.34
C LEU A 114 -5.87 -11.27 -4.42
N LEU A 115 -5.24 -11.96 -5.38
CA LEU A 115 -5.46 -13.40 -5.58
C LEU A 115 -5.05 -14.26 -4.39
N PRO A 116 -3.91 -14.05 -3.70
CA PRO A 116 -3.60 -14.75 -2.47
C PRO A 116 -4.64 -14.54 -1.38
N ALA A 117 -5.09 -13.31 -1.15
CA ALA A 117 -6.09 -13.00 -0.14
C ALA A 117 -7.44 -13.70 -0.41
N LEU A 118 -7.85 -13.77 -1.69
CA LEU A 118 -9.05 -14.52 -2.09
C LEU A 118 -8.90 -16.04 -1.89
N THR A 119 -7.73 -16.60 -2.23
CA THR A 119 -7.49 -18.04 -2.08
C THR A 119 -7.35 -18.46 -0.62
N GLU A 120 -6.94 -17.56 0.26
CA GLU A 120 -6.85 -17.84 1.68
C GLU A 120 -8.20 -18.10 2.33
N PHE A 121 -9.27 -17.47 1.86
CA PHE A 121 -10.62 -17.83 2.28
C PHE A 121 -10.86 -19.36 2.15
N CYS A 122 -10.33 -19.98 1.11
CA CYS A 122 -10.50 -21.43 0.90
C CYS A 122 -9.78 -22.27 1.95
N HIS A 123 -8.74 -21.74 2.58
CA HIS A 123 -7.97 -22.40 3.62
C HIS A 123 -8.44 -22.04 5.04
N HIS A 124 -9.34 -21.06 5.14
CA HIS A 124 -9.73 -20.41 6.40
C HIS A 124 -10.76 -21.15 7.26
N LYS A 125 -10.83 -22.48 7.17
CA LYS A 125 -11.58 -23.28 8.15
C LYS A 125 -10.90 -23.40 9.52
N GLN A 126 -9.74 -22.79 9.72
CA GLN A 126 -9.01 -22.73 10.99
C GLN A 126 -8.38 -21.34 11.18
N ASN A 127 -9.07 -20.52 11.95
CA ASN A 127 -8.60 -19.44 12.82
C ASN A 127 -7.16 -18.95 12.64
N THR A 128 -6.82 -18.30 11.54
CA THR A 128 -5.62 -17.46 11.49
C THR A 128 -5.83 -16.36 10.48
N LEU A 129 -5.96 -15.14 10.99
CA LEU A 129 -5.86 -13.94 10.15
C LEU A 129 -4.48 -13.95 9.49
N LEU A 130 -4.47 -13.60 8.21
CA LEU A 130 -3.25 -13.07 7.65
C LEU A 130 -2.79 -11.94 8.58
N PRO A 131 -1.56 -11.99 9.07
CA PRO A 131 -0.96 -10.77 9.54
C PRO A 131 -1.15 -9.74 8.41
N VAL A 132 -1.46 -8.50 8.76
CA VAL A 132 -0.96 -7.38 7.97
C VAL A 132 0.53 -7.65 7.98
N THR A 133 1.00 -8.37 6.97
CA THR A 133 2.41 -8.67 6.88
C THR A 133 3.07 -7.31 6.74
N ASP A 134 3.92 -7.03 7.65
CA ASP A 134 4.92 -5.95 7.60
C ASP A 134 5.86 -6.16 6.39
N GLU A 135 5.59 -7.15 5.56
CA GLU A 135 6.09 -7.38 4.20
C GLU A 135 5.55 -6.37 3.17
N SER A 136 4.77 -5.37 3.61
CA SER A 136 4.36 -4.27 2.73
C SER A 136 5.49 -3.29 2.45
N LYS A 137 6.55 -3.30 3.25
CA LYS A 137 7.73 -2.49 2.99
C LYS A 137 8.55 -3.16 1.89
N LEU A 138 8.78 -2.41 0.82
CA LEU A 138 9.71 -2.85 -0.21
C LEU A 138 11.07 -3.11 0.43
N ALA A 139 11.69 -4.24 0.12
CA ALA A 139 13.04 -4.57 0.58
C ALA A 139 14.06 -3.67 -0.14
N MET A 140 13.96 -2.37 0.14
CA MET A 140 14.76 -1.31 -0.48
C MET A 140 15.36 -0.42 0.60
N THR A 141 16.57 0.05 0.29
CA THR A 141 17.25 1.13 1.03
C THR A 141 17.19 2.39 0.19
N VAL A 142 16.47 3.39 0.69
CA VAL A 142 16.26 4.66 0.00
C VAL A 142 16.96 5.79 0.72
N MET A 143 17.71 6.63 -0.01
CA MET A 143 18.24 7.89 0.52
C MET A 143 17.37 9.04 0.06
N ALA A 144 17.02 9.95 0.97
CA ALA A 144 16.37 11.22 0.66
C ALA A 144 17.28 12.39 1.08
N VAL A 145 17.48 13.33 0.16
CA VAL A 145 18.40 14.45 0.33
C VAL A 145 17.65 15.76 0.06
N ASP A 146 17.60 16.64 1.07
CA ASP A 146 16.95 17.95 0.97
C ASP A 146 17.49 18.84 2.11
N ASP A 147 17.85 20.09 1.81
CA ASP A 147 18.40 21.01 2.84
C ASP A 147 17.32 21.58 3.77
N ASN A 148 16.05 21.41 3.43
CA ASN A 148 14.92 21.82 4.25
C ASN A 148 14.50 20.68 5.21
N PRO A 149 14.66 20.87 6.53
CA PRO A 149 14.32 19.81 7.50
C PRO A 149 12.84 19.46 7.54
N ALA A 150 11.95 20.38 7.11
CA ALA A 150 10.52 20.08 7.03
C ALA A 150 10.21 19.12 5.87
N ASN A 151 10.88 19.28 4.73
CA ASN A 151 10.78 18.38 3.58
C ASN A 151 11.34 17.00 3.94
N LEU A 152 12.53 16.93 4.54
CA LEU A 152 13.13 15.68 5.00
C LEU A 152 12.23 14.92 5.95
N LYS A 153 11.62 15.61 6.91
CA LYS A 153 10.70 14.99 7.86
C LYS A 153 9.46 14.43 7.17
N LEU A 154 8.91 15.16 6.19
CA LEU A 154 7.75 14.73 5.41
C LEU A 154 8.10 13.51 4.55
N ILE A 155 9.20 13.59 3.79
CA ILE A 155 9.66 12.51 2.91
C ILE A 155 9.99 11.27 3.76
N GLY A 156 10.69 11.43 4.89
CA GLY A 156 10.99 10.35 5.81
C GLY A 156 9.74 9.64 6.30
N ALA A 157 8.76 10.38 6.79
CA ALA A 157 7.49 9.81 7.26
C ALA A 157 6.71 9.06 6.16
N LEU A 158 6.77 9.54 4.90
CA LEU A 158 6.13 8.87 3.77
C LEU A 158 6.87 7.58 3.38
N LEU A 159 8.20 7.60 3.40
CA LEU A 159 9.03 6.47 3.01
C LEU A 159 9.11 5.38 4.09
N GLU A 160 9.07 5.76 5.37
CA GLU A 160 9.13 4.80 6.49
C GLU A 160 8.07 3.72 6.41
N ASP A 161 6.88 4.06 5.89
CA ASP A 161 5.79 3.08 5.68
C ASP A 161 5.92 2.27 4.39
N MET A 162 6.83 2.66 3.47
CA MET A 162 6.92 2.07 2.13
C MET A 162 8.14 1.18 1.94
N VAL A 163 9.26 1.48 2.61
CA VAL A 163 10.54 0.79 2.40
C VAL A 163 11.15 0.34 3.72
N GLN A 164 12.06 -0.64 3.65
CA GLN A 164 12.68 -1.21 4.85
C GLN A 164 13.64 -0.27 5.54
N HIS A 165 14.38 0.53 4.77
CA HIS A 165 15.37 1.44 5.31
C HIS A 165 15.34 2.79 4.59
N VAL A 166 15.33 3.87 5.38
CA VAL A 166 15.38 5.25 4.88
C VAL A 166 16.57 5.95 5.50
N GLU A 167 17.43 6.52 4.68
CA GLU A 167 18.52 7.40 5.10
C GLU A 167 18.18 8.84 4.71
N LEU A 168 18.21 9.75 5.66
CA LEU A 168 17.92 11.18 5.46
C LEU A 168 19.22 11.98 5.51
N CYS A 169 19.47 12.79 4.48
CA CYS A 169 20.63 13.63 4.36
C CYS A 169 20.21 15.09 4.17
N ASP A 170 20.78 16.00 4.91
CA ASP A 170 20.46 17.43 4.87
C ASP A 170 21.33 18.23 3.88
N SER A 171 22.22 17.57 3.16
CA SER A 171 23.15 18.22 2.22
C SER A 171 23.72 17.25 1.21
N GLY A 172 24.15 17.77 0.05
CA GLY A 172 24.82 16.99 -0.98
C GLY A 172 26.12 16.34 -0.50
N HIS A 173 26.86 17.02 0.39
CA HIS A 173 28.08 16.45 0.99
C HIS A 173 27.77 15.23 1.86
N GLN A 174 26.75 15.31 2.72
CA GLN A 174 26.33 14.20 3.54
C GLN A 174 25.85 13.01 2.70
N ALA A 175 25.12 13.29 1.63
CA ALA A 175 24.64 12.26 0.69
C ALA A 175 25.81 11.50 0.05
N VAL A 176 26.85 12.20 -0.43
CA VAL A 176 28.05 11.58 -1.01
C VAL A 176 28.80 10.74 0.03
N GLU A 177 28.95 11.22 1.26
CA GLU A 177 29.60 10.46 2.34
C GLU A 177 28.82 9.20 2.71
N ARG A 178 27.50 9.27 2.78
CA ARG A 178 26.66 8.08 3.03
C ARG A 178 26.70 7.09 1.89
N ALA A 179 26.69 7.57 0.65
CA ALA A 179 26.79 6.74 -0.52
C ALA A 179 28.14 5.97 -0.63
N LYS A 180 29.22 6.47 -0.02
CA LYS A 180 30.50 5.75 0.12
C LYS A 180 30.41 4.58 1.11
N GLN A 181 29.54 4.67 2.10
CA GLN A 181 29.49 3.73 3.23
C GLN A 181 28.56 2.53 2.95
N MET A 182 27.49 2.73 2.17
CA MET A 182 26.51 1.70 1.90
C MET A 182 25.84 1.87 0.54
N PRO A 183 25.37 0.78 -0.09
CA PRO A 183 24.62 0.86 -1.33
C PRO A 183 23.17 1.36 -1.07
N PHE A 184 22.62 2.04 -2.06
CA PHE A 184 21.24 2.46 -2.12
C PHE A 184 20.52 1.91 -3.35
N ASP A 185 19.26 1.56 -3.21
CA ASP A 185 18.42 1.09 -4.31
C ASP A 185 17.74 2.26 -5.05
N LEU A 186 17.59 3.40 -4.35
CA LEU A 186 16.99 4.63 -4.89
C LEU A 186 17.50 5.84 -4.10
N ILE A 187 17.71 6.96 -4.80
CA ILE A 187 18.04 8.24 -4.17
C ILE A 187 17.03 9.28 -4.63
N LEU A 188 16.38 9.95 -3.68
CA LEU A 188 15.57 11.15 -3.90
C LEU A 188 16.44 12.36 -3.59
N MET A 189 16.68 13.23 -4.56
CA MET A 189 17.67 14.29 -4.48
C MET A 189 17.02 15.65 -4.79
N ASP A 190 17.06 16.57 -3.84
CA ASP A 190 16.77 17.97 -4.18
C ASP A 190 17.89 18.55 -5.06
N ILE A 191 17.49 19.28 -6.07
CA ILE A 191 18.42 19.92 -7.00
C ILE A 191 19.04 21.17 -6.37
N GLN A 192 18.24 21.95 -5.64
CA GLN A 192 18.62 23.26 -5.13
C GLN A 192 19.04 23.21 -3.67
N MET A 193 20.29 22.87 -3.44
CA MET A 193 20.88 22.86 -2.09
C MET A 193 22.08 23.81 -2.02
N PRO A 194 22.33 24.43 -0.85
CA PRO A 194 23.54 25.26 -0.64
C PRO A 194 24.81 24.39 -0.70
N ASP A 195 25.93 25.02 -1.01
CA ASP A 195 27.30 24.47 -1.06
C ASP A 195 27.54 23.40 -2.13
N MET A 196 26.71 22.36 -2.20
CA MET A 196 26.74 21.34 -3.24
C MET A 196 25.33 21.08 -3.76
N ASP A 197 25.06 21.44 -5.00
CA ASP A 197 23.79 21.15 -5.66
C ASP A 197 23.57 19.66 -5.91
N GLY A 198 22.30 19.26 -6.10
CA GLY A 198 21.95 17.85 -6.27
C GLY A 198 22.53 17.22 -7.54
N ILE A 199 22.78 18.00 -8.60
CA ILE A 199 23.38 17.51 -9.84
C ILE A 199 24.83 17.12 -9.55
N ARG A 200 25.57 17.97 -8.86
CA ARG A 200 26.98 17.71 -8.50
C ARG A 200 27.08 16.53 -7.53
N ALA A 201 26.18 16.44 -6.56
CA ALA A 201 26.12 15.28 -5.66
C ALA A 201 25.86 13.97 -6.42
N CYS A 202 24.91 13.98 -7.36
CA CYS A 202 24.60 12.83 -8.21
C CYS A 202 25.81 12.38 -9.05
N GLU A 203 26.54 13.32 -9.68
CA GLU A 203 27.76 12.98 -10.42
C GLU A 203 28.81 12.27 -9.56
N LEU A 204 29.04 12.77 -8.34
CA LEU A 204 30.00 12.18 -7.40
C LEU A 204 29.55 10.80 -6.91
N ILE A 205 28.26 10.64 -6.64
CA ILE A 205 27.69 9.36 -6.23
C ILE A 205 27.84 8.32 -7.35
N HIS A 206 27.52 8.66 -8.59
CA HIS A 206 27.64 7.74 -9.72
C HIS A 206 29.10 7.37 -10.07
N GLN A 207 30.10 8.08 -9.56
CA GLN A 207 31.51 7.68 -9.67
C GLN A 207 31.88 6.54 -8.70
N LEU A 208 31.04 6.26 -7.69
CA LEU A 208 31.27 5.16 -6.75
C LEU A 208 30.91 3.82 -7.41
N PRO A 209 31.79 2.78 -7.32
CA PRO A 209 31.59 1.52 -8.05
C PRO A 209 30.25 0.83 -7.76
N HIS A 210 29.72 0.94 -6.54
CA HIS A 210 28.48 0.29 -6.10
C HIS A 210 27.23 1.18 -6.26
N GLN A 211 27.40 2.43 -6.76
CA GLN A 211 26.31 3.39 -6.98
C GLN A 211 26.14 3.77 -8.47
N GLN A 212 26.93 3.20 -9.37
CA GLN A 212 26.94 3.61 -10.79
C GLN A 212 25.58 3.47 -11.48
N GLN A 213 24.75 2.52 -11.03
CA GLN A 213 23.44 2.24 -11.61
C GLN A 213 22.28 2.61 -10.65
N THR A 214 22.59 3.19 -9.49
CA THR A 214 21.55 3.60 -8.54
C THR A 214 20.70 4.69 -9.17
N PRO A 215 19.37 4.49 -9.32
CA PRO A 215 18.51 5.51 -9.87
C PRO A 215 18.43 6.71 -8.90
N VAL A 216 18.58 7.92 -9.48
CA VAL A 216 18.41 9.18 -8.76
C VAL A 216 17.22 9.91 -9.35
N ILE A 217 16.24 10.22 -8.50
CA ILE A 217 15.04 10.99 -8.86
C ILE A 217 15.19 12.38 -8.28
N ALA A 218 15.10 13.38 -9.16
CA ALA A 218 15.07 14.78 -8.73
C ALA A 218 13.74 15.10 -8.04
N VAL A 219 13.82 15.65 -6.85
CA VAL A 219 12.67 16.18 -6.10
C VAL A 219 12.89 17.69 -6.02
N THR A 220 12.03 18.47 -6.65
CA THR A 220 12.15 19.92 -6.67
C THR A 220 10.84 20.59 -6.30
N ALA A 221 10.91 21.62 -5.47
CA ALA A 221 9.75 22.42 -5.10
C ALA A 221 9.34 23.42 -6.19
N HIS A 222 10.16 23.60 -7.23
CA HIS A 222 9.91 24.51 -8.35
C HIS A 222 9.96 23.72 -9.66
N ALA A 223 8.81 23.61 -10.31
CA ALA A 223 8.65 23.13 -11.68
C ALA A 223 8.22 24.30 -12.59
#